data_9631f8a9d4965124885b5a3d03f50306
#
_entry.id   9631f8a9d4965124885b5a3d03f50306
#
_cell.length_a   1.000
_cell.length_b   1.000
_cell.length_c   1.000
_cell.angle_alpha   90.00
_cell.angle_beta   90.00
_cell.angle_gamma   90.00
#
_symmetry.space_group_name_H-M   'P 1'
#
loop_
_entity.id
_entity.type
_entity.pdbx_description
1 polymer ?
#
loop_
_entity_poly.entity_id
_entity_poly.type
_entity_poly.pdbx_seq_one_letter_code
_entity_poly.pdbx_strand_id
1 'polypeptide(L)'
;MITDDALRAAAKEAGLALVETLVQGSKQQPPYIPSKSFTCKMSRLCRRERHPVFYRTIQRVAAVFLALLLTGIGWLTVDAEARAATIAWFRSISQNSIVYRFLNPAPQQTLPDYTPTWLPDGFDEQERHKDDLRSSWYYVSGSDFIVIEVDVYHSGTVLSLIGDHSGYEEVHVNQFTALFVPADGNSGISNLVWIDEQNGLMFSVGSTLEKSVMLHIAESIELLQSPN
;
A
#
# COMPACT_ATOMS: atom_id res chain seq x y z
N MET A 1 -16.98 -71.81 56.73
CA MET A 1 -15.68 -71.18 56.57
C MET A 1 -15.54 -70.86 55.06
N ILE A 2 -15.50 -69.65 54.66
CA ILE A 2 -15.29 -69.28 53.25
C ILE A 2 -13.77 -69.39 53.01
N THR A 3 -13.39 -70.23 52.10
CA THR A 3 -11.96 -70.40 51.76
C THR A 3 -11.47 -69.22 50.87
N ASP A 4 -10.17 -68.96 51.01
CA ASP A 4 -9.52 -67.82 50.28
C ASP A 4 -9.64 -67.97 48.75
N ASP A 5 -9.63 -69.24 48.30
CA ASP A 5 -9.83 -69.58 46.87
C ASP A 5 -11.25 -69.31 46.39
N ALA A 6 -12.26 -69.46 47.22
CA ALA A 6 -13.65 -69.13 46.89
C ALA A 6 -13.83 -67.62 46.80
N LEU A 7 -13.16 -66.81 47.64
CA LEU A 7 -13.12 -65.39 47.57
C LEU A 7 -12.42 -64.86 46.31
N ARG A 8 -11.32 -65.47 45.92
CA ARG A 8 -10.60 -65.12 44.70
C ARG A 8 -11.40 -65.45 43.44
N ALA A 9 -12.07 -66.61 43.44
CA ALA A 9 -12.95 -66.96 42.33
C ALA A 9 -14.13 -65.97 42.17
N ALA A 10 -14.78 -65.66 43.29
CA ALA A 10 -15.90 -64.65 43.30
C ALA A 10 -15.43 -63.23 42.87
N ALA A 11 -14.27 -62.80 43.34
CA ALA A 11 -13.71 -61.54 42.93
C ALA A 11 -13.36 -61.44 41.43
N LYS A 12 -12.85 -62.58 40.89
CA LYS A 12 -12.57 -62.62 39.42
C LYS A 12 -13.85 -62.60 38.60
N GLU A 13 -14.88 -63.33 39.04
CA GLU A 13 -16.16 -63.38 38.36
C GLU A 13 -16.91 -62.01 38.41
N ALA A 14 -16.89 -61.35 39.56
CA ALA A 14 -17.41 -60.02 39.73
C ALA A 14 -16.65 -58.97 38.85
N GLY A 15 -15.32 -59.14 38.78
CA GLY A 15 -14.49 -58.28 37.90
C GLY A 15 -14.82 -58.46 36.42
N LEU A 16 -15.00 -59.70 35.98
CA LEU A 16 -15.39 -60.00 34.59
C LEU A 16 -16.79 -59.45 34.27
N ALA A 17 -17.76 -59.64 35.18
CA ALA A 17 -19.11 -59.09 35.00
C ALA A 17 -19.12 -57.54 34.95
N LEU A 18 -18.28 -56.88 35.77
CA LEU A 18 -18.11 -55.43 35.71
C LEU A 18 -17.54 -54.94 34.37
N VAL A 19 -16.52 -55.62 33.88
CA VAL A 19 -15.90 -55.32 32.57
C VAL A 19 -16.93 -55.51 31.45
N GLU A 20 -17.71 -56.57 31.50
CA GLU A 20 -18.74 -56.87 30.51
C GLU A 20 -19.85 -55.80 30.49
N THR A 21 -20.31 -55.37 31.67
CA THR A 21 -21.31 -54.26 31.77
C THR A 21 -20.76 -52.94 31.27
N LEU A 22 -19.48 -52.60 31.54
CA LEU A 22 -18.82 -51.44 31.02
C LEU A 22 -18.67 -51.47 29.51
N VAL A 23 -18.30 -52.63 28.94
CA VAL A 23 -18.18 -52.81 27.48
C VAL A 23 -19.55 -52.72 26.80
N GLN A 24 -20.60 -53.29 27.38
CA GLN A 24 -21.96 -53.17 26.85
C GLN A 24 -22.48 -51.73 26.95
N GLY A 25 -22.23 -51.03 28.05
CA GLY A 25 -22.57 -49.63 28.23
C GLY A 25 -21.85 -48.72 27.23
N SER A 26 -20.60 -49.02 26.94
CA SER A 26 -19.83 -48.24 25.91
C SER A 26 -20.33 -48.43 24.47
N LYS A 27 -20.89 -49.59 24.16
CA LYS A 27 -21.50 -49.90 22.84
C LYS A 27 -22.84 -49.20 22.63
N GLN A 28 -23.54 -48.83 23.68
CA GLN A 28 -24.83 -48.12 23.64
C GLN A 28 -24.68 -46.61 23.57
N GLN A 29 -23.51 -46.04 23.87
CA GLN A 29 -23.27 -44.64 23.74
C GLN A 29 -23.01 -44.25 22.28
N PRO A 30 -23.66 -43.19 21.74
CA PRO A 30 -23.35 -42.73 20.40
C PRO A 30 -21.89 -42.36 20.31
N PRO A 31 -21.23 -42.62 19.14
CA PRO A 31 -19.81 -42.32 18.98
C PRO A 31 -19.57 -40.82 19.25
N TYR A 32 -18.65 -40.54 20.18
CA TYR A 32 -18.28 -39.15 20.48
C TYR A 32 -17.70 -38.50 19.20
N ILE A 33 -18.41 -37.52 18.67
CA ILE A 33 -17.96 -36.72 17.54
C ILE A 33 -17.31 -35.44 18.08
N PRO A 34 -15.97 -35.29 18.01
CA PRO A 34 -15.31 -34.11 18.50
C PRO A 34 -15.74 -32.87 17.70
N SER A 35 -15.85 -31.75 18.34
CA SER A 35 -16.21 -30.49 17.66
C SER A 35 -15.16 -30.14 16.59
N LYS A 36 -15.60 -29.45 15.50
CA LYS A 36 -14.69 -29.02 14.42
C LYS A 36 -13.53 -28.16 14.94
N SER A 37 -13.77 -27.34 15.97
CA SER A 37 -12.72 -26.53 16.61
C SER A 37 -11.67 -27.38 17.35
N PHE A 38 -12.11 -28.46 18.02
CA PHE A 38 -11.23 -29.40 18.71
C PHE A 38 -10.37 -30.17 17.70
N THR A 39 -10.96 -30.75 16.65
CA THR A 39 -10.22 -31.48 15.62
C THR A 39 -9.21 -30.56 14.90
N CYS A 40 -9.54 -29.30 14.64
CA CYS A 40 -8.62 -28.34 14.05
C CYS A 40 -7.44 -28.01 14.98
N LYS A 41 -7.70 -27.81 16.27
CA LYS A 41 -6.64 -27.58 17.27
C LYS A 41 -5.74 -28.80 17.44
N MET A 42 -6.32 -29.99 17.51
CA MET A 42 -5.59 -31.25 17.67
C MET A 42 -4.74 -31.54 16.42
N SER A 43 -5.28 -31.37 15.22
CA SER A 43 -4.50 -31.56 13.98
C SER A 43 -3.31 -30.61 13.87
N ARG A 44 -3.46 -29.38 14.37
CA ARG A 44 -2.37 -28.38 14.42
C ARG A 44 -1.28 -28.79 15.41
N LEU A 45 -1.66 -29.32 16.59
CA LEU A 45 -0.72 -29.83 17.57
C LEU A 45 0.02 -31.05 17.05
N CYS A 46 -0.69 -32.04 16.49
CA CYS A 46 -0.09 -33.24 15.91
C CYS A 46 0.88 -32.94 14.77
N ARG A 47 0.53 -31.91 13.91
CA ARG A 47 1.44 -31.47 12.84
C ARG A 47 2.71 -30.84 13.39
N ARG A 48 2.61 -30.06 14.48
CA ARG A 48 3.76 -29.45 15.16
C ARG A 48 4.69 -30.51 15.78
N GLU A 49 4.12 -31.51 16.41
CA GLU A 49 4.86 -32.63 17.00
C GLU A 49 5.52 -33.53 15.94
N ARG A 50 4.86 -33.71 14.79
CA ARG A 50 5.39 -34.55 13.70
C ARG A 50 6.60 -33.97 12.98
N HIS A 51 6.76 -32.65 13.03
CA HIS A 51 7.84 -31.92 12.33
C HIS A 51 8.52 -30.84 13.20
N PRO A 52 9.09 -31.19 14.36
CA PRO A 52 9.67 -30.25 15.30
C PRO A 52 10.88 -29.48 14.71
N VAL A 53 11.67 -30.19 13.89
CA VAL A 53 12.85 -29.59 13.22
C VAL A 53 12.43 -28.51 12.21
N PHE A 54 11.40 -28.79 11.43
CA PHE A 54 10.88 -27.86 10.42
C PHE A 54 10.39 -26.55 11.05
N TYR A 55 9.63 -26.61 12.14
CA TYR A 55 9.16 -25.40 12.83
C TYR A 55 10.30 -24.60 13.47
N ARG A 56 11.29 -25.28 14.05
CA ARG A 56 12.49 -24.60 14.60
C ARG A 56 13.32 -23.92 13.50
N THR A 57 13.44 -24.57 12.34
CA THR A 57 14.17 -23.99 11.20
C THR A 57 13.43 -22.78 10.64
N ILE A 58 12.10 -22.83 10.46
CA ILE A 58 11.29 -21.68 10.03
C ILE A 58 11.42 -20.51 11.00
N GLN A 59 11.37 -20.76 12.31
CA GLN A 59 11.53 -19.69 13.30
C GLN A 59 12.91 -19.03 13.22
N ARG A 60 13.98 -19.79 12.99
CA ARG A 60 15.33 -19.24 12.82
C ARG A 60 15.44 -18.42 11.53
N VAL A 61 14.91 -18.94 10.42
CA VAL A 61 14.88 -18.22 9.14
C VAL A 61 14.08 -16.93 9.26
N ALA A 62 12.91 -16.98 9.90
CA ALA A 62 12.08 -15.78 10.14
C ALA A 62 12.79 -14.74 11.01
N ALA A 63 13.53 -15.17 12.05
CA ALA A 63 14.30 -14.26 12.89
C ALA A 63 15.45 -13.58 12.12
N VAL A 64 16.17 -14.32 11.29
CA VAL A 64 17.23 -13.77 10.43
C VAL A 64 16.63 -12.79 9.40
N PHE A 65 15.50 -13.14 8.79
CA PHE A 65 14.82 -12.29 7.83
C PHE A 65 14.33 -10.98 8.48
N LEU A 66 13.79 -11.07 9.70
CA LEU A 66 13.38 -9.89 10.48
C LEU A 66 14.57 -8.99 10.82
N ALA A 67 15.70 -9.59 11.23
CA ALA A 67 16.92 -8.83 11.51
C ALA A 67 17.44 -8.10 10.26
N LEU A 68 17.45 -8.77 9.09
CA LEU A 68 17.83 -8.14 7.82
C LEU A 68 16.89 -7.02 7.42
N LEU A 69 15.57 -7.18 7.61
CA LEU A 69 14.60 -6.12 7.35
C LEU A 69 14.83 -4.90 8.26
N LEU A 70 15.03 -5.13 9.55
CA LEU A 70 15.27 -4.03 10.51
C LEU A 70 16.59 -3.30 10.21
N THR A 71 17.64 -4.02 9.82
CA THR A 71 18.92 -3.44 9.43
C THR A 71 18.77 -2.63 8.13
N GLY A 72 18.03 -3.16 7.15
CA GLY A 72 17.75 -2.47 5.89
C GLY A 72 16.93 -1.19 6.09
N ILE A 73 15.89 -1.24 6.92
CA ILE A 73 15.09 -0.07 7.27
C ILE A 73 15.95 0.96 8.03
N GLY A 74 16.77 0.50 8.99
CA GLY A 74 17.68 1.37 9.73
C GLY A 74 18.68 2.09 8.81
N TRP A 75 19.22 1.40 7.81
CA TRP A 75 20.12 2.02 6.83
C TRP A 75 19.39 3.08 5.98
N LEU A 76 18.20 2.76 5.48
CA LEU A 76 17.37 3.69 4.71
C LEU A 76 16.98 4.96 5.48
N THR A 77 16.91 4.92 6.80
CA THR A 77 16.59 6.12 7.60
C THR A 77 17.79 7.07 7.78
N VAL A 78 19.02 6.53 7.70
CA VAL A 78 20.25 7.31 7.96
C VAL A 78 20.85 7.86 6.65
N ASP A 79 20.72 7.14 5.55
CA ASP A 79 21.38 7.45 4.28
C ASP A 79 20.40 8.03 3.24
N ALA A 80 20.61 9.32 2.90
CA ALA A 80 19.79 10.03 1.92
C ALA A 80 20.00 9.47 0.49
N GLU A 81 21.21 8.99 0.19
CA GLU A 81 21.56 8.43 -1.12
C GLU A 81 20.94 7.04 -1.32
N ALA A 82 20.92 6.22 -0.25
CA ALA A 82 20.22 4.93 -0.24
C ALA A 82 18.71 5.09 -0.41
N ARG A 83 18.12 6.17 0.14
CA ARG A 83 16.70 6.50 -0.07
C ARG A 83 16.41 6.84 -1.52
N ALA A 84 17.22 7.70 -2.14
CA ALA A 84 17.07 8.06 -3.54
C ALA A 84 17.20 6.84 -4.46
N ALA A 85 18.16 5.96 -4.20
CA ALA A 85 18.33 4.71 -4.94
C ALA A 85 17.15 3.75 -4.76
N THR A 86 16.59 3.66 -3.56
CA THR A 86 15.40 2.80 -3.29
C THR A 86 14.14 3.34 -3.96
N ILE A 87 13.96 4.66 -3.99
CA ILE A 87 12.87 5.32 -4.71
C ILE A 87 13.02 5.09 -6.22
N ALA A 88 14.23 5.24 -6.76
CA ALA A 88 14.52 4.97 -8.17
C ALA A 88 14.28 3.49 -8.53
N TRP A 89 14.64 2.56 -7.64
CA TRP A 89 14.40 1.13 -7.83
C TRP A 89 12.89 0.79 -7.79
N PHE A 90 12.13 1.35 -6.84
CA PHE A 90 10.67 1.17 -6.78
C PHE A 90 9.97 1.73 -8.02
N ARG A 91 10.49 2.83 -8.58
CA ARG A 91 10.06 3.43 -9.84
C ARG A 91 10.28 2.51 -11.04
N SER A 92 11.35 1.71 -11.05
CA SER A 92 11.69 0.79 -12.16
C SER A 92 10.87 -0.50 -12.16
N ILE A 93 10.32 -0.94 -11.03
CA ILE A 93 9.58 -2.22 -10.93
C ILE A 93 8.16 -2.12 -11.45
N SER A 94 7.54 -0.93 -11.37
CA SER A 94 6.18 -0.74 -11.88
C SER A 94 6.21 -0.23 -13.31
N GLN A 95 6.34 -1.12 -14.28
CA GLN A 95 6.38 -0.76 -15.72
C GLN A 95 5.08 -0.10 -16.21
N ASN A 96 3.98 -0.16 -15.44
CA ASN A 96 2.67 0.37 -15.84
C ASN A 96 2.08 1.43 -14.91
N SER A 97 2.76 1.80 -13.83
CA SER A 97 2.33 2.89 -12.97
C SER A 97 3.50 3.54 -12.25
N ILE A 98 3.54 4.86 -12.24
CA ILE A 98 4.49 5.62 -11.45
C ILE A 98 3.82 5.88 -10.11
N VAL A 99 4.40 5.36 -9.04
CA VAL A 99 3.91 5.54 -7.70
C VAL A 99 4.89 6.40 -6.92
N TYR A 100 4.51 7.62 -6.60
CA TYR A 100 5.22 8.46 -5.65
C TYR A 100 4.70 8.21 -4.24
N ARG A 101 5.59 7.93 -3.31
CA ARG A 101 5.28 7.86 -1.89
C ARG A 101 6.06 8.94 -1.15
N PHE A 102 5.34 9.85 -0.55
CA PHE A 102 5.92 10.90 0.27
C PHE A 102 6.17 10.39 1.68
N LEU A 103 7.43 10.28 2.07
CA LEU A 103 7.83 9.73 3.38
C LEU A 103 7.98 10.82 4.44
N ASN A 104 8.19 12.06 4.02
CA ASN A 104 8.35 13.17 4.93
C ASN A 104 7.03 13.96 5.04
N PRO A 105 6.69 14.47 6.25
CA PRO A 105 5.56 15.38 6.37
C PRO A 105 5.87 16.65 5.58
N ALA A 106 4.86 17.18 4.89
CA ALA A 106 4.97 18.48 4.23
C ALA A 106 5.27 19.55 5.30
N PRO A 107 6.22 20.44 5.06
CA PRO A 107 6.52 21.53 5.98
C PRO A 107 5.38 22.55 6.09
N GLN A 108 4.49 22.57 5.13
CA GLN A 108 3.42 23.54 4.99
C GLN A 108 2.06 22.93 5.32
N GLN A 109 1.26 23.63 6.12
CA GLN A 109 -0.08 23.18 6.53
C GLN A 109 -1.20 23.84 5.71
N THR A 110 -0.90 24.92 5.00
CA THR A 110 -1.86 25.66 4.17
C THR A 110 -1.25 25.94 2.81
N LEU A 111 -2.08 25.84 1.78
CA LEU A 111 -1.68 26.08 0.41
C LEU A 111 -1.51 27.59 0.16
N PRO A 112 -0.34 28.05 -0.31
CA PRO A 112 -0.16 29.42 -0.77
C PRO A 112 -1.00 29.73 -2.03
N ASP A 113 -1.19 31.01 -2.32
CA ASP A 113 -1.89 31.42 -3.53
C ASP A 113 -0.98 31.33 -4.75
N TYR A 114 -1.25 30.37 -5.62
CA TYR A 114 -0.62 30.26 -6.93
C TYR A 114 -1.58 30.72 -8.02
N THR A 115 -1.04 31.17 -9.15
CA THR A 115 -1.81 31.49 -10.35
C THR A 115 -0.95 31.33 -11.60
N PRO A 116 -1.50 30.82 -12.72
CA PRO A 116 -0.81 30.90 -13.99
C PRO A 116 -0.76 32.37 -14.45
N THR A 117 0.42 32.86 -14.80
CA THR A 117 0.63 34.20 -15.32
C THR A 117 0.51 34.26 -16.85
N TRP A 118 0.51 33.11 -17.49
CA TRP A 118 0.32 32.97 -18.94
C TRP A 118 -0.59 31.77 -19.26
N LEU A 119 -1.49 31.99 -20.20
CA LEU A 119 -2.35 30.99 -20.83
C LEU A 119 -2.41 31.26 -22.33
N PRO A 120 -2.63 30.24 -23.17
CA PRO A 120 -2.87 30.44 -24.59
C PRO A 120 -4.10 31.31 -24.85
N ASP A 121 -4.10 32.04 -25.96
CA ASP A 121 -5.25 32.88 -26.34
C ASP A 121 -6.51 32.06 -26.54
N GLY A 122 -7.65 32.60 -26.12
CA GLY A 122 -8.96 31.98 -26.30
C GLY A 122 -9.37 30.96 -25.21
N PHE A 123 -8.60 30.83 -24.16
CA PHE A 123 -8.97 30.00 -23.00
C PHE A 123 -9.69 30.89 -21.97
N ASP A 124 -10.91 30.50 -21.61
CA ASP A 124 -11.73 31.15 -20.58
C ASP A 124 -11.78 30.27 -19.32
N GLU A 125 -11.60 30.89 -18.13
CA GLU A 125 -11.76 30.22 -16.86
C GLU A 125 -13.23 29.83 -16.66
N GLN A 126 -13.50 28.55 -16.55
CA GLN A 126 -14.85 28.02 -16.31
C GLN A 126 -15.09 27.75 -14.84
N GLU A 127 -14.07 27.25 -14.14
CA GLU A 127 -14.19 26.89 -12.74
C GLU A 127 -12.86 27.12 -12.02
N ARG A 128 -12.97 27.57 -10.76
CA ARG A 128 -11.87 27.66 -9.82
C ARG A 128 -12.32 27.11 -8.49
N HIS A 129 -11.58 26.17 -7.98
CA HIS A 129 -11.78 25.64 -6.62
C HIS A 129 -10.53 25.92 -5.79
N LYS A 130 -10.73 26.33 -4.52
CA LYS A 130 -9.65 26.52 -3.57
C LYS A 130 -10.11 26.14 -2.18
N ASP A 131 -9.32 25.31 -1.53
CA ASP A 131 -9.38 25.04 -0.09
C ASP A 131 -7.98 25.13 0.54
N ASP A 132 -7.84 24.72 1.81
CA ASP A 132 -6.57 24.81 2.54
C ASP A 132 -5.48 23.88 1.99
N LEU A 133 -5.85 22.84 1.24
CA LEU A 133 -4.97 21.76 0.81
C LEU A 133 -4.85 21.64 -0.69
N ARG A 134 -5.83 22.19 -1.44
CA ARG A 134 -5.91 22.07 -2.90
C ARG A 134 -6.37 23.37 -3.52
N SER A 135 -5.77 23.70 -4.66
CA SER A 135 -6.25 24.74 -5.57
C SER A 135 -6.31 24.17 -6.98
N SER A 136 -7.41 24.36 -7.69
CA SER A 136 -7.58 23.90 -9.06
C SER A 136 -8.25 24.95 -9.94
N TRP A 137 -7.83 24.99 -11.19
CA TRP A 137 -8.36 25.87 -12.23
C TRP A 137 -8.72 25.05 -13.45
N TYR A 138 -9.85 25.32 -14.03
CA TYR A 138 -10.33 24.70 -15.25
C TYR A 138 -10.59 25.77 -16.32
N TYR A 139 -9.88 25.66 -17.44
CA TYR A 139 -9.99 26.55 -18.59
C TYR A 139 -10.42 25.76 -19.81
N VAL A 140 -11.23 26.40 -20.69
CA VAL A 140 -11.75 25.75 -21.90
C VAL A 140 -11.64 26.72 -23.08
N SER A 141 -11.28 26.16 -24.25
CA SER A 141 -11.30 26.83 -25.55
C SER A 141 -11.81 25.86 -26.62
N GLY A 142 -13.06 25.98 -27.04
CA GLY A 142 -13.67 25.06 -27.99
C GLY A 142 -13.73 23.61 -27.47
N SER A 143 -12.96 22.70 -28.10
CA SER A 143 -12.81 21.31 -27.67
C SER A 143 -11.62 21.08 -26.72
N ASP A 144 -10.76 22.06 -26.59
CA ASP A 144 -9.54 21.97 -25.78
C ASP A 144 -9.78 22.46 -24.37
N PHE A 145 -9.05 21.88 -23.42
CA PHE A 145 -9.12 22.28 -22.03
C PHE A 145 -7.75 22.23 -21.36
N ILE A 146 -7.64 22.96 -20.25
CA ILE A 146 -6.50 22.96 -19.35
C ILE A 146 -7.02 22.82 -17.93
N VAL A 147 -6.50 21.86 -17.21
CA VAL A 147 -6.70 21.69 -15.76
C VAL A 147 -5.37 21.92 -15.08
N ILE A 148 -5.33 22.85 -14.14
CA ILE A 148 -4.14 23.10 -13.31
C ILE A 148 -4.52 22.77 -11.87
N GLU A 149 -3.72 21.97 -11.20
CA GLU A 149 -3.93 21.63 -9.79
C GLU A 149 -2.65 21.84 -9.00
N VAL A 150 -2.80 22.37 -7.79
CA VAL A 150 -1.73 22.49 -6.80
C VAL A 150 -2.24 21.90 -5.51
N ASP A 151 -1.57 20.88 -5.03
CA ASP A 151 -1.96 20.14 -3.84
C ASP A 151 -0.87 20.20 -2.77
N VAL A 152 -1.26 20.33 -1.50
CA VAL A 152 -0.38 20.07 -0.38
C VAL A 152 -0.34 18.54 -0.15
N TYR A 153 0.82 17.93 -0.28
CA TYR A 153 0.94 16.51 0.01
C TYR A 153 1.31 16.25 1.47
N HIS A 154 0.81 15.14 2.03
CA HIS A 154 1.07 14.72 3.39
C HIS A 154 1.94 13.46 3.42
N SER A 155 2.60 13.23 4.55
CA SER A 155 3.30 11.96 4.76
C SER A 155 2.35 10.78 4.55
N GLY A 156 2.74 9.86 3.68
CA GLY A 156 1.92 8.72 3.29
C GLY A 156 1.02 8.96 2.07
N THR A 157 0.98 10.16 1.51
CA THR A 157 0.31 10.40 0.23
C THR A 157 0.93 9.52 -0.85
N VAL A 158 0.10 8.86 -1.62
CA VAL A 158 0.49 8.02 -2.75
C VAL A 158 -0.11 8.63 -4.00
N LEU A 159 0.74 9.20 -4.84
CA LEU A 159 0.36 9.58 -6.20
C LEU A 159 0.57 8.36 -7.10
N SER A 160 -0.49 7.85 -7.69
CA SER A 160 -0.42 6.81 -8.70
C SER A 160 -0.81 7.42 -10.04
N LEU A 161 0.17 7.65 -10.89
CA LEU A 161 -0.08 7.98 -12.30
C LEU A 161 -0.31 6.66 -13.03
N ILE A 162 -1.58 6.29 -13.14
CA ILE A 162 -2.00 5.09 -13.87
C ILE A 162 -2.02 5.45 -15.34
N GLY A 163 -1.01 4.99 -16.08
CA GLY A 163 -1.04 4.97 -17.53
C GLY A 163 -0.85 3.53 -17.97
N ASP A 164 -1.78 3.02 -18.75
CA ASP A 164 -1.65 1.72 -19.44
C ASP A 164 -0.59 1.81 -20.55
N HIS A 165 0.42 2.70 -20.41
CA HIS A 165 1.02 3.31 -21.57
C HIS A 165 2.53 3.33 -21.58
N SER A 166 2.92 3.12 -22.71
CA SER A 166 4.15 3.22 -23.46
C SER A 166 4.97 4.50 -23.26
N GLY A 167 5.21 4.95 -22.05
CA GLY A 167 6.25 5.94 -21.82
C GLY A 167 5.77 7.21 -21.12
N TYR A 168 6.50 7.56 -20.11
CA TYR A 168 6.60 8.90 -19.56
C TYR A 168 7.95 9.48 -20.01
N GLU A 169 8.01 10.78 -20.06
CA GLU A 169 9.23 11.51 -20.38
C GLU A 169 9.60 12.41 -19.21
N GLU A 170 10.86 12.39 -18.78
CA GLU A 170 11.37 13.35 -17.84
C GLU A 170 11.65 14.67 -18.56
N VAL A 171 11.07 15.75 -18.02
CA VAL A 171 11.22 17.10 -18.52
C VAL A 171 11.56 18.03 -17.37
N HIS A 172 11.88 19.28 -17.66
CA HIS A 172 12.12 20.29 -16.64
C HIS A 172 11.02 21.37 -16.70
N VAL A 173 10.54 21.77 -15.52
CA VAL A 173 9.70 22.93 -15.32
C VAL A 173 10.45 23.84 -14.35
N ASN A 174 10.99 24.95 -14.84
CA ASN A 174 11.89 25.81 -14.10
C ASN A 174 13.07 25.00 -13.48
N GLN A 175 13.16 24.94 -12.16
CA GLN A 175 14.20 24.20 -11.42
C GLN A 175 13.80 22.78 -11.05
N PHE A 176 12.58 22.36 -11.36
CA PHE A 176 12.03 21.07 -10.96
C PHE A 176 12.12 20.04 -12.08
N THR A 177 12.41 18.80 -11.72
CA THR A 177 12.21 17.67 -12.63
C THR A 177 10.74 17.30 -12.63
N ALA A 178 10.13 17.29 -13.79
CA ALA A 178 8.74 16.95 -14.01
C ALA A 178 8.59 15.67 -14.84
N LEU A 179 7.44 15.03 -14.72
CA LEU A 179 7.06 13.90 -15.54
C LEU A 179 5.97 14.32 -16.52
N PHE A 180 6.24 14.17 -17.78
CA PHE A 180 5.26 14.30 -18.84
C PHE A 180 4.73 12.93 -19.24
N VAL A 181 3.43 12.74 -19.14
CA VAL A 181 2.71 11.54 -19.58
C VAL A 181 1.89 11.93 -20.81
N PRO A 182 2.27 11.47 -22.00
CA PRO A 182 1.55 11.80 -23.22
C PRO A 182 0.14 11.22 -23.21
N ALA A 183 -0.76 11.85 -23.95
CA ALA A 183 -2.11 11.38 -24.16
C ALA A 183 -2.09 9.93 -24.70
N ASP A 184 -2.93 9.09 -24.13
CA ASP A 184 -3.23 7.80 -24.72
C ASP A 184 -4.28 7.94 -25.82
N GLY A 185 -4.38 6.92 -26.68
CA GLY A 185 -5.35 6.93 -27.79
C GLY A 185 -6.80 6.98 -27.33
N ASN A 186 -7.09 6.80 -26.03
CA ASN A 186 -8.44 6.77 -25.49
C ASN A 186 -8.82 8.06 -24.77
N SER A 187 -7.92 8.66 -23.99
CA SER A 187 -8.22 9.86 -23.19
C SER A 187 -8.00 11.15 -23.96
N GLY A 188 -7.05 11.17 -24.88
CA GLY A 188 -6.63 12.39 -25.57
C GLY A 188 -6.02 13.45 -24.64
N ILE A 189 -5.74 13.11 -23.37
CA ILE A 189 -5.26 14.00 -22.31
C ILE A 189 -3.83 13.67 -21.98
N SER A 190 -2.96 14.67 -22.10
CA SER A 190 -1.59 14.61 -21.59
C SER A 190 -1.55 15.18 -20.18
N ASN A 191 -0.64 14.66 -19.36
CA ASN A 191 -0.43 15.13 -18.00
C ASN A 191 1.02 15.49 -17.76
N LEU A 192 1.25 16.61 -17.06
CA LEU A 192 2.55 17.06 -16.61
C LEU A 192 2.50 17.21 -15.09
N VAL A 193 3.39 16.55 -14.36
CA VAL A 193 3.37 16.54 -12.90
C VAL A 193 4.77 16.78 -12.35
N TRP A 194 4.90 17.66 -11.36
CA TRP A 194 6.15 17.88 -10.63
C TRP A 194 5.90 18.13 -9.14
N ILE A 195 6.96 18.03 -8.37
CA ILE A 195 6.92 18.11 -6.92
C ILE A 195 7.92 19.12 -6.43
N ASP A 196 7.47 20.03 -5.59
CA ASP A 196 8.32 20.88 -4.76
C ASP A 196 8.43 20.26 -3.37
N GLU A 197 9.49 19.47 -3.19
CA GLU A 197 9.73 18.78 -1.92
C GLU A 197 10.05 19.76 -0.77
N GLN A 198 10.59 20.94 -1.08
CA GLN A 198 10.96 21.92 -0.07
C GLN A 198 9.72 22.55 0.57
N ASN A 199 8.70 22.81 -0.24
CA ASN A 199 7.45 23.42 0.20
C ASN A 199 6.32 22.39 0.43
N GLY A 200 6.55 21.12 0.12
CA GLY A 200 5.54 20.07 0.31
C GLY A 200 4.35 20.20 -0.65
N LEU A 201 4.61 20.64 -1.87
CA LEU A 201 3.60 20.91 -2.87
C LEU A 201 3.76 19.98 -4.08
N MET A 202 2.64 19.57 -4.62
CA MET A 202 2.54 18.83 -5.87
C MET A 202 1.76 19.67 -6.87
N PHE A 203 2.29 19.80 -8.07
CA PHE A 203 1.68 20.51 -9.17
C PHE A 203 1.32 19.54 -10.27
N SER A 204 0.18 19.75 -10.91
CA SER A 204 -0.20 19.04 -12.12
C SER A 204 -0.85 19.95 -13.15
N VAL A 205 -0.58 19.66 -14.43
CA VAL A 205 -1.23 20.29 -15.58
C VAL A 205 -1.73 19.17 -16.49
N GLY A 206 -3.05 19.06 -16.63
CA GLY A 206 -3.72 18.16 -17.56
C GLY A 206 -4.29 18.93 -18.73
N SER A 207 -4.04 18.49 -19.97
CA SER A 207 -4.52 19.21 -21.15
C SER A 207 -4.59 18.33 -22.40
N THR A 208 -5.37 18.77 -23.39
CA THR A 208 -5.39 18.26 -24.75
C THR A 208 -4.32 18.92 -25.64
N LEU A 209 -3.60 19.90 -25.14
CA LEU A 209 -2.62 20.68 -25.87
C LEU A 209 -1.28 19.95 -26.05
N GLU A 210 -0.47 20.48 -26.95
CA GLU A 210 0.88 19.97 -27.18
C GLU A 210 1.79 20.17 -25.96
N LYS A 211 2.76 19.28 -25.80
CA LYS A 211 3.75 19.29 -24.73
C LYS A 211 4.43 20.64 -24.51
N SER A 212 4.82 21.31 -25.59
CA SER A 212 5.48 22.62 -25.54
C SER A 212 4.63 23.71 -24.87
N VAL A 213 3.35 23.69 -25.18
CA VAL A 213 2.37 24.63 -24.59
C VAL A 213 2.15 24.32 -23.12
N MET A 214 2.00 23.03 -22.77
CA MET A 214 1.85 22.61 -21.39
C MET A 214 3.05 22.98 -20.52
N LEU A 215 4.27 22.84 -21.06
CA LEU A 215 5.49 23.27 -20.37
C LEU A 215 5.47 24.79 -20.12
N HIS A 216 5.07 25.58 -21.10
CA HIS A 216 5.00 27.03 -20.95
C HIS A 216 3.96 27.46 -19.92
N ILE A 217 2.79 26.80 -19.88
CA ILE A 217 1.79 27.01 -18.83
C ILE A 217 2.39 26.68 -17.46
N ALA A 218 3.03 25.52 -17.31
CA ALA A 218 3.61 25.08 -16.06
C ALA A 218 4.70 26.02 -15.55
N GLU A 219 5.56 26.52 -16.43
CA GLU A 219 6.61 27.51 -16.13
C GLU A 219 6.05 28.84 -15.69
N SER A 220 4.82 29.18 -16.10
CA SER A 220 4.13 30.43 -15.78
C SER A 220 3.39 30.42 -14.44
N ILE A 221 3.35 29.28 -13.74
CA ILE A 221 2.67 29.19 -12.44
C ILE A 221 3.54 29.83 -11.37
N GLU A 222 3.07 30.95 -10.83
CA GLU A 222 3.80 31.74 -9.85
C GLU A 222 2.98 31.94 -8.57
N LEU A 223 3.71 32.16 -7.47
CA LEU A 223 3.15 32.53 -6.19
C LEU A 223 2.60 33.97 -6.28
N LEU A 224 1.32 34.15 -5.99
CA LEU A 224 0.75 35.46 -5.83
C LEU A 224 1.39 36.17 -4.62
N GLN A 225 2.19 37.17 -4.87
CA GLN A 225 2.69 38.04 -3.81
C GLN A 225 1.51 38.81 -3.24
N SER A 226 1.16 38.55 -1.98
CA SER A 226 0.17 39.41 -1.28
C SER A 226 0.67 40.84 -1.30
N PRO A 227 -0.10 41.81 -1.81
CA PRO A 227 0.32 43.21 -1.72
C PRO A 227 0.41 43.58 -0.24
N ASN A 228 1.60 44.03 0.20
CA ASN A 228 1.85 44.61 1.52
C ASN A 228 0.92 45.80 1.81
#